data_33c3f7d43a429048577b96f9453ed673
#
_entry.id   33c3f7d43a429048577b96f9453ed673
#
_cell.length_a   1.000
_cell.length_b   1.000
_cell.length_c   1.000
_cell.angle_alpha   90.00
_cell.angle_beta   90.00
_cell.angle_gamma   90.00
#
_symmetry.space_group_name_H-M   'P 1'
#
loop_
_entity.id
_entity.type
_entity.pdbx_description
1 polymer ?
#
loop_
_entity_poly.entity_id
_entity_poly.type
_entity_poly.pdbx_seq_one_letter_code
_entity_poly.pdbx_strand_id
1 'polypeptide(L)' 'MTILGIDTATGRASVALARGEEIVALGRLGERGRHACELLARIDALFAATGLCPADLAGIAVTVGPG' A
#
# COMPACT_ATOMS: atom_id res chain seq x y z
N MET A 1 -1.01 -15.62 3.64
CA MET A 1 -0.96 -14.45 4.53
C MET A 1 -0.88 -13.19 3.67
N THR A 2 -1.74 -12.26 3.90
CA THR A 2 -1.81 -11.04 3.12
C THR A 2 -1.33 -9.85 3.96
N ILE A 3 -0.42 -9.08 3.41
CA ILE A 3 0.15 -7.91 4.09
C ILE A 3 0.05 -6.70 3.19
N LEU A 4 -0.37 -5.58 3.77
CA LEU A 4 -0.35 -4.30 3.10
C LEU A 4 0.96 -3.59 3.46
N GLY A 5 1.75 -3.24 2.46
CA GLY A 5 2.97 -2.49 2.65
C GLY A 5 2.79 -1.04 2.23
N ILE A 6 3.27 -0.12 3.04
CA ILE A 6 3.23 1.31 2.75
C ILE A 6 4.65 1.84 2.86
N ASP A 7 5.13 2.47 1.81
CA ASP A 7 6.47 3.04 1.79
C ASP A 7 6.39 4.54 1.53
N THR A 8 6.88 5.32 2.47
CA THR A 8 6.92 6.77 2.34
C THR A 8 8.34 7.32 2.49
N ALA A 9 9.31 6.44 2.37
CA ALA A 9 10.70 6.77 2.70
C ALA A 9 11.39 7.72 1.72
N THR A 10 10.92 7.80 0.49
CA THR A 10 11.65 8.50 -0.57
C THR A 10 10.95 9.76 -1.06
N GLY A 11 10.03 10.29 -0.31
CA GLY A 11 9.27 11.45 -0.77
C GLY A 11 8.17 11.10 -1.74
N ARG A 12 8.22 9.92 -2.34
CA ARG A 12 7.14 9.35 -3.13
C ARG A 12 6.57 8.20 -2.34
N ALA A 13 5.27 8.16 -2.22
CA ALA A 13 4.63 7.09 -1.50
C ALA A 13 4.26 5.96 -2.44
N SER A 14 4.30 4.75 -1.94
CA SER A 14 3.80 3.61 -2.66
C SER A 14 3.12 2.66 -1.69
N VAL A 15 2.18 1.88 -2.22
CA VAL A 15 1.48 0.88 -1.44
C VAL A 15 1.49 -0.43 -2.22
N ALA A 16 1.53 -1.54 -1.51
CA ALA A 16 1.56 -2.83 -2.14
C ALA A 16 0.77 -3.84 -1.32
N LEU A 17 0.15 -4.79 -2.00
CA LEU A 17 -0.43 -5.94 -1.35
C LEU A 17 0.45 -7.13 -1.66
N ALA A 18 0.90 -7.80 -0.62
CA ALA A 18 1.70 -9.01 -0.75
C ALA A 18 0.93 -10.19 -0.19
N ARG A 19 1.06 -11.31 -0.85
CA ARG A 19 0.42 -12.55 -0.44
C ARG A 19 1.48 -13.64 -0.42
N GLY A 20 1.86 -14.06 0.79
CA GLY A 20 3.01 -14.93 0.94
C GLY A 20 4.27 -14.17 0.56
N GLU A 21 5.01 -14.66 -0.39
CA GLU A 21 6.24 -14.02 -0.85
C GLU A 21 6.04 -13.24 -2.15
N GLU A 22 4.81 -13.09 -2.58
CA GLU A 22 4.50 -12.52 -3.88
C GLU A 22 3.76 -11.20 -3.72
N ILE A 23 4.18 -10.20 -4.48
CA ILE A 23 3.45 -8.93 -4.54
C ILE A 23 2.36 -9.09 -5.58
N VAL A 24 1.11 -9.02 -5.13
CA VAL A 24 -0.03 -9.23 -6.01
C VAL A 24 -0.59 -7.93 -6.57
N ALA A 25 -0.28 -6.80 -5.95
CA ALA A 25 -0.70 -5.51 -6.46
C ALA A 25 0.23 -4.43 -5.94
N LEU A 26 0.48 -3.43 -6.75
CA LEU A 26 1.35 -2.31 -6.40
C LEU A 26 0.72 -1.02 -6.91
N GLY A 27 0.66 -0.02 -6.05
CA GLY A 27 0.19 1.30 -6.43
C GLY A 27 1.21 2.35 -6.03
N ARG A 28 1.40 3.35 -6.87
CA ARG A 28 2.28 4.46 -6.58
C ARG A 28 1.47 5.75 -6.50
N LEU A 29 1.82 6.58 -5.54
CA LEU A 29 1.23 7.89 -5.44
C LEU A 29 2.13 8.88 -6.19
N GLY A 30 1.58 10.03 -6.54
CA GLY A 30 2.36 11.07 -7.19
C GLY A 30 3.42 11.63 -6.26
N GLU A 31 4.25 12.52 -6.80
CA GLU A 31 5.35 13.12 -6.05
C GLU A 31 4.90 13.83 -4.79
N ARG A 32 3.66 14.26 -4.77
CA ARG A 32 3.08 14.95 -3.62
C ARG A 32 2.11 14.05 -2.87
N GLY A 33 2.33 12.77 -2.87
CA GLY A 33 1.45 11.80 -2.25
C GLY A 33 1.33 11.93 -0.74
N ARG A 34 1.22 13.14 -0.27
CA ARG A 34 1.14 13.46 1.14
C ARG A 34 -0.29 13.50 1.68
N HIS A 35 -1.24 13.33 0.80
CA HIS A 35 -2.64 13.43 1.19
C HIS A 35 -3.18 12.07 1.60
N ALA A 36 -3.67 12.01 2.83
CA ALA A 36 -4.25 10.78 3.35
C ALA A 36 -5.38 10.27 2.47
N CYS A 37 -6.16 11.16 1.89
CA CYS A 37 -7.25 10.78 0.99
C CYS A 37 -6.73 10.04 -0.24
N GLU A 38 -5.64 10.51 -0.81
CA GLU A 38 -5.04 9.87 -1.99
C GLU A 38 -4.50 8.49 -1.63
N LEU A 39 -3.87 8.37 -0.47
CA LEU A 39 -3.35 7.10 0.01
C LEU A 39 -4.48 6.10 0.20
N LEU A 40 -5.55 6.51 0.86
CA LEU A 40 -6.70 5.63 1.10
C LEU A 40 -7.36 5.22 -0.20
N ALA A 41 -7.48 6.14 -1.15
CA ALA A 41 -8.06 5.83 -2.45
C ALA A 41 -7.22 4.79 -3.20
N ARG A 42 -5.91 4.90 -3.10
CA ARG A 42 -5.01 3.96 -3.77
C ARG A 42 -5.09 2.57 -3.12
N ILE A 43 -5.13 2.53 -1.80
CA ILE A 43 -5.28 1.28 -1.08
C ILE A 43 -6.60 0.60 -1.47
N ASP A 44 -7.66 1.38 -1.51
CA ASP A 44 -8.98 0.87 -1.90
C ASP A 44 -8.96 0.28 -3.31
N ALA A 45 -8.26 0.96 -4.22
CA ALA A 45 -8.10 0.50 -5.60
C ALA A 45 -7.35 -0.84 -5.66
N LEU A 46 -6.35 -1.04 -4.79
CA LEU A 46 -5.63 -2.31 -4.74
C LEU A 46 -6.53 -3.44 -4.29
N PHE A 47 -7.36 -3.20 -3.30
CA PHE A 47 -8.31 -4.22 -2.85
C PHE A 47 -9.33 -4.54 -3.95
N ALA A 48 -9.82 -3.52 -4.62
CA ALA A 48 -10.77 -3.72 -5.71
C ALA A 48 -10.15 -4.54 -6.85
N ALA A 49 -8.90 -4.26 -7.19
CA ALA A 49 -8.21 -4.93 -8.29
C ALA A 49 -7.91 -6.40 -7.97
N THR A 50 -7.68 -6.72 -6.70
CA THR A 50 -7.30 -8.08 -6.30
C THR A 50 -8.47 -8.92 -5.80
N GLY A 51 -9.60 -8.28 -5.50
CA GLY A 51 -10.71 -8.98 -4.88
C GLY A 51 -10.51 -9.29 -3.41
N LEU A 52 -9.43 -8.81 -2.82
CA LEU A 52 -9.16 -9.00 -1.40
C LEU A 52 -9.94 -7.96 -0.58
N CYS A 53 -10.16 -8.28 0.69
CA CYS A 53 -10.82 -7.37 1.63
C CYS A 53 -9.84 -6.98 2.73
N PRO A 54 -10.03 -5.82 3.37
CA PRO A 54 -9.19 -5.46 4.52
C PRO A 54 -9.18 -6.52 5.61
N ALA A 55 -10.28 -7.26 5.76
CA ALA A 55 -10.36 -8.34 6.74
C ALA A 55 -9.39 -9.48 6.45
N ASP A 56 -8.91 -9.59 5.22
CA ASP A 56 -7.95 -10.62 4.83
C ASP A 56 -6.53 -10.29 5.25
N LEU A 57 -6.29 -9.05 5.68
CA LEU A 57 -4.94 -8.64 6.05
C LEU A 57 -4.49 -9.31 7.34
N ALA A 58 -3.29 -9.87 7.31
CA ALA A 58 -2.64 -10.40 8.50
C ALA A 58 -1.81 -9.31 9.18
N GLY A 59 -1.44 -8.28 8.46
CA GLY A 59 -0.67 -7.20 9.03
C GLY A 59 -0.45 -6.06 8.04
N ILE A 60 0.11 -4.98 8.57
CA ILE A 60 0.45 -3.80 7.80
C ILE A 60 1.91 -3.46 8.10
N ALA A 61 2.70 -3.31 7.06
CA ALA A 61 4.10 -2.93 7.19
C ALA A 61 4.26 -1.51 6.65
N VAL A 62 4.90 -0.67 7.43
CA VAL A 62 5.13 0.73 7.05
C VAL A 62 6.60 1.03 7.12
N THR A 63 7.16 1.57 6.03
CA THR A 63 8.53 2.05 6.01
C THR A 63 8.51 3.56 6.11
N VAL A 64 9.26 4.08 7.06
CA VAL A 64 9.36 5.52 7.28
C VAL A 64 10.82 5.88 7.13
N GLY A 65 11.12 6.67 6.14
CA GLY A 65 12.49 7.10 5.94
C GLY A 65 12.87 8.24 6.85
N PRO A 66 14.15 8.54 6.93
CA PRO A 66 14.66 9.67 7.70
C PRO A 66 14.38 10.99 7.00
N GLY A 67 13.63 10.99 6.07
CA GLY A 67 13.18 12.06 5.31
C GLY A 67 13.17 13.39 5.31
#